data_c2ace2d324db0b72754691a96f307e54
#
_entry.id   c2ace2d324db0b72754691a96f307e54
#
_cell.length_a   1.000
_cell.length_b   1.000
_cell.length_c   1.000
_cell.angle_alpha   90.00
_cell.angle_beta   90.00
_cell.angle_gamma   90.00
#
_symmetry.space_group_name_H-M   'P 1'
#
loop_
_entity.id
_entity.type
_entity.pdbx_description
1 polymer ?
#
loop_
_entity_poly.entity_id
_entity_poly.type
_entity_poly.pdbx_seq_one_letter_code
_entity_poly.pdbx_strand_id
1 'polypeptide(L)'
;MTTTIIWTIAILTVLGAVLAVVLYIVAEKFKVEEDPRIDEVEKVLPGANCGGCGQAGCRAFAQFCVESSPNLDKCFCPVGGNEGMQKVAAVLGVEVAAKEPQVAVVRCNGTCENRPRTNEYGGYQSCRVKAALYSGDTGCSFGCLGCGDGVAACQFGAISMDPVTGLPVVDEEKCTACGACVKACPKAIIELRNKGRRNMRVFVSCVNKDKGAVARKACKAACIGCGKCAKVCPFEAITVENNLAYIDFTKCKLCKKCVAECPTGAIHAVNFPVIKPKPEAAPAAPAAPAAQPVKKEE
;
A
#
# COMPACT_ATOMS: atom_id res chain seq x y z
N MET A 1 -37.28 4.13 -63.21
CA MET A 1 -36.12 4.00 -62.32
C MET A 1 -35.47 5.33 -61.93
N THR A 2 -35.15 6.22 -62.86
CA THR A 2 -34.47 7.51 -62.54
C THR A 2 -35.26 8.42 -61.62
N THR A 3 -36.60 8.52 -61.79
CA THR A 3 -37.48 9.31 -60.97
C THR A 3 -37.58 8.79 -59.53
N THR A 4 -37.64 7.49 -59.31
CA THR A 4 -37.65 6.88 -57.96
C THR A 4 -36.34 7.14 -57.24
N ILE A 5 -35.19 7.06 -57.92
CA ILE A 5 -33.87 7.33 -57.35
C ILE A 5 -33.77 8.84 -56.92
N ILE A 6 -34.26 9.75 -57.74
CA ILE A 6 -34.26 11.19 -57.43
C ILE A 6 -35.10 11.48 -56.19
N TRP A 7 -36.30 10.88 -56.09
CA TRP A 7 -37.17 11.06 -54.92
C TRP A 7 -36.59 10.45 -53.65
N THR A 8 -35.95 9.30 -53.72
CA THR A 8 -35.30 8.68 -52.54
C THR A 8 -34.12 9.52 -52.06
N ILE A 9 -33.29 10.05 -52.96
CA ILE A 9 -32.20 10.98 -52.60
C ILE A 9 -32.75 12.25 -51.94
N ALA A 10 -33.77 12.84 -52.51
CA ALA A 10 -34.40 14.07 -52.00
C ALA A 10 -34.98 13.85 -50.58
N ILE A 11 -35.66 12.73 -50.35
CA ILE A 11 -36.24 12.42 -49.01
C ILE A 11 -35.11 12.19 -47.99
N LEU A 12 -34.06 11.44 -48.37
CA LEU A 12 -32.93 11.17 -47.46
C LEU A 12 -32.16 12.45 -47.12
N THR A 13 -31.96 13.36 -48.09
CA THR A 13 -31.29 14.63 -47.82
C THR A 13 -32.10 15.54 -46.90
N VAL A 14 -33.41 15.64 -47.11
CA VAL A 14 -34.31 16.39 -46.23
C VAL A 14 -34.33 15.80 -44.82
N LEU A 15 -34.45 14.46 -44.68
CA LEU A 15 -34.43 13.82 -43.40
C LEU A 15 -33.07 14.02 -42.68
N GLY A 16 -31.96 13.91 -43.40
CA GLY A 16 -30.62 14.16 -42.87
C GLY A 16 -30.45 15.60 -42.40
N ALA A 17 -30.94 16.57 -43.17
CA ALA A 17 -30.90 17.98 -42.79
C ALA A 17 -31.75 18.27 -41.53
N VAL A 18 -32.92 17.68 -41.41
CA VAL A 18 -33.79 17.84 -40.23
C VAL A 18 -33.12 17.23 -39.00
N LEU A 19 -32.55 16.02 -39.12
CA LEU A 19 -31.84 15.41 -38.00
C LEU A 19 -30.62 16.23 -37.58
N ALA A 20 -29.86 16.77 -38.55
CA ALA A 20 -28.70 17.60 -38.22
C ALA A 20 -29.10 18.89 -37.46
N VAL A 21 -30.19 19.53 -37.87
CA VAL A 21 -30.72 20.73 -37.17
C VAL A 21 -31.21 20.37 -35.77
N VAL A 22 -31.92 19.27 -35.60
CA VAL A 22 -32.38 18.79 -34.28
C VAL A 22 -31.19 18.51 -33.38
N LEU A 23 -30.18 17.77 -33.87
CA LEU A 23 -28.97 17.51 -33.11
C LEU A 23 -28.19 18.76 -32.74
N TYR A 24 -28.12 19.73 -33.66
CA TYR A 24 -27.49 21.02 -33.38
C TYR A 24 -28.22 21.79 -32.27
N ILE A 25 -29.55 21.89 -32.35
CA ILE A 25 -30.36 22.57 -31.30
C ILE A 25 -30.22 21.87 -29.96
N VAL A 26 -30.23 20.52 -29.94
CA VAL A 26 -30.04 19.74 -28.72
C VAL A 26 -28.63 19.99 -28.15
N ALA A 27 -27.58 19.93 -28.98
CA ALA A 27 -26.23 20.18 -28.57
C ALA A 27 -26.03 21.60 -27.98
N GLU A 28 -26.62 22.59 -28.59
CA GLU A 28 -26.57 24.00 -28.12
C GLU A 28 -27.32 24.15 -26.78
N LYS A 29 -28.51 23.56 -26.68
CA LYS A 29 -29.35 23.68 -25.47
C LYS A 29 -28.83 22.91 -24.27
N PHE A 30 -28.11 21.79 -24.50
CA PHE A 30 -27.51 20.97 -23.46
C PHE A 30 -26.00 21.15 -23.35
N LYS A 31 -25.45 22.23 -23.92
CA LYS A 31 -24.05 22.58 -23.75
C LYS A 31 -23.76 22.81 -22.27
N VAL A 32 -22.96 21.94 -21.69
CA VAL A 32 -22.44 22.09 -20.32
C VAL A 32 -21.28 23.09 -20.38
N GLU A 33 -21.43 24.24 -19.75
CA GLU A 33 -20.32 25.18 -19.56
C GLU A 33 -19.46 24.68 -18.41
N GLU A 34 -18.32 24.08 -18.74
CA GLU A 34 -17.33 23.68 -17.73
C GLU A 34 -16.44 24.87 -17.37
N ASP A 35 -16.05 24.97 -16.11
CA ASP A 35 -15.12 26.00 -15.64
C ASP A 35 -13.75 25.80 -16.32
N PRO A 36 -13.19 26.80 -17.02
CA PRO A 36 -11.91 26.67 -17.72
C PRO A 36 -10.74 26.30 -16.82
N ARG A 37 -10.84 26.55 -15.50
CA ARG A 37 -9.85 26.14 -14.51
C ARG A 37 -9.71 24.62 -14.41
N ILE A 38 -10.74 23.85 -14.80
CA ILE A 38 -10.68 22.37 -14.80
C ILE A 38 -9.61 21.90 -15.77
N ASP A 39 -9.57 22.46 -16.99
CA ASP A 39 -8.57 22.11 -18.01
C ASP A 39 -7.16 22.52 -17.59
N GLU A 40 -7.00 23.63 -16.87
CA GLU A 40 -5.71 24.07 -16.36
C GLU A 40 -5.19 23.14 -15.24
N VAL A 41 -6.06 22.75 -14.32
CA VAL A 41 -5.74 21.78 -13.25
C VAL A 41 -5.44 20.41 -13.86
N GLU A 42 -6.20 19.95 -14.86
CA GLU A 42 -5.94 18.65 -15.51
C GLU A 42 -4.55 18.59 -16.16
N LYS A 43 -4.09 19.67 -16.80
CA LYS A 43 -2.77 19.75 -17.43
C LYS A 43 -1.60 19.60 -16.45
N VAL A 44 -1.75 20.00 -15.20
CA VAL A 44 -0.70 19.88 -14.17
C VAL A 44 -0.76 18.54 -13.42
N LEU A 45 -1.81 17.73 -13.61
CA LEU A 45 -1.96 16.42 -13.03
C LEU A 45 -1.17 15.36 -13.82
N PRO A 46 -0.77 14.23 -13.18
CA PRO A 46 0.04 13.18 -13.81
C PRO A 46 -0.63 12.45 -14.99
N GLY A 47 -1.92 12.58 -15.22
CA GLY A 47 -2.66 11.90 -16.29
C GLY A 47 -2.80 10.38 -16.15
N ALA A 48 -2.42 9.81 -15.02
CA ALA A 48 -2.40 8.36 -14.81
C ALA A 48 -3.80 7.71 -14.72
N ASN A 49 -4.86 8.48 -14.50
CA ASN A 49 -6.24 8.01 -14.37
C ASN A 49 -6.43 6.79 -13.44
N CYS A 50 -5.57 6.66 -12.42
CA CYS A 50 -5.46 5.47 -11.57
C CYS A 50 -6.58 5.33 -10.51
N GLY A 51 -7.43 6.36 -10.34
CA GLY A 51 -8.49 6.35 -9.32
C GLY A 51 -8.00 6.35 -7.85
N GLY A 52 -6.70 6.53 -7.60
CA GLY A 52 -6.10 6.52 -6.27
C GLY A 52 -6.57 7.68 -5.38
N CYS A 53 -6.96 8.79 -5.96
CA CYS A 53 -7.56 9.94 -5.28
C CYS A 53 -9.05 9.73 -4.92
N GLY A 54 -9.66 8.61 -5.30
CA GLY A 54 -11.09 8.32 -5.09
C GLY A 54 -12.01 8.81 -6.21
N GLN A 55 -11.48 9.52 -7.22
CA GLN A 55 -12.22 9.99 -8.39
C GLN A 55 -12.04 9.04 -9.58
N ALA A 56 -12.95 9.10 -10.56
CA ALA A 56 -12.96 8.21 -11.72
C ALA A 56 -11.75 8.39 -12.66
N GLY A 57 -11.08 9.55 -12.59
CA GLY A 57 -9.91 9.90 -13.41
C GLY A 57 -9.35 11.27 -13.07
N CYS A 58 -8.31 11.71 -13.78
CA CYS A 58 -7.67 12.99 -13.50
C CYS A 58 -8.59 14.18 -13.79
N ARG A 59 -9.43 14.11 -14.85
CA ARG A 59 -10.42 15.16 -15.13
C ARG A 59 -11.47 15.30 -14.03
N ALA A 60 -12.04 14.17 -13.55
CA ALA A 60 -12.98 14.18 -12.44
C ALA A 60 -12.34 14.69 -11.14
N PHE A 61 -11.05 14.41 -10.93
CA PHE A 61 -10.31 14.97 -9.80
C PHE A 61 -10.07 16.48 -9.96
N ALA A 62 -9.77 16.96 -11.17
CA ALA A 62 -9.63 18.39 -11.45
C ALA A 62 -10.94 19.14 -11.17
N GLN A 63 -12.07 18.60 -11.63
CA GLN A 63 -13.39 19.13 -11.34
C GLN A 63 -13.65 19.18 -9.82
N PHE A 64 -13.38 18.09 -9.11
CA PHE A 64 -13.51 18.01 -7.64
C PHE A 64 -12.65 19.05 -6.91
N CYS A 65 -11.42 19.32 -7.40
CA CYS A 65 -10.56 20.37 -6.84
C CYS A 65 -11.14 21.78 -7.06
N VAL A 66 -11.66 22.07 -8.26
CA VAL A 66 -12.26 23.36 -8.59
C VAL A 66 -13.52 23.60 -7.75
N GLU A 67 -14.39 22.61 -7.63
CA GLU A 67 -15.61 22.66 -6.81
C GLU A 67 -15.32 22.81 -5.31
N SER A 68 -14.23 22.19 -4.83
CA SER A 68 -13.82 22.23 -3.41
C SER A 68 -13.04 23.50 -3.05
N SER A 69 -12.63 24.31 -4.03
CA SER A 69 -11.90 25.57 -3.78
C SER A 69 -12.75 26.53 -2.93
N PRO A 70 -12.19 27.22 -1.92
CA PRO A 70 -10.76 27.34 -1.59
C PRO A 70 -10.19 26.23 -0.69
N ASN A 71 -11.00 25.29 -0.17
CA ASN A 71 -10.53 24.29 0.78
C ASN A 71 -10.18 22.97 0.07
N LEU A 72 -8.87 22.73 -0.13
CA LEU A 72 -8.33 21.51 -0.75
C LEU A 72 -7.91 20.42 0.24
N ASP A 73 -8.26 20.49 1.52
CA ASP A 73 -7.82 19.51 2.54
C ASP A 73 -8.21 18.07 2.20
N LYS A 74 -9.37 17.90 1.55
CA LYS A 74 -9.89 16.61 1.09
C LYS A 74 -9.33 16.18 -0.27
N CYS A 75 -8.72 17.10 -1.01
CA CYS A 75 -8.16 16.84 -2.33
C CYS A 75 -6.71 16.41 -2.18
N PHE A 76 -6.38 15.21 -2.63
CA PHE A 76 -4.99 14.73 -2.67
C PHE A 76 -4.80 13.72 -3.80
N CYS A 77 -3.84 14.00 -4.67
CA CYS A 77 -3.42 13.07 -5.72
C CYS A 77 -2.21 12.27 -5.22
N PRO A 78 -2.34 10.95 -4.93
CA PRO A 78 -1.21 10.15 -4.43
C PRO A 78 -0.05 10.06 -5.42
N VAL A 79 -0.35 10.03 -6.72
CA VAL A 79 0.65 9.93 -7.80
C VAL A 79 1.38 11.25 -8.00
N GLY A 80 0.66 12.38 -7.97
CA GLY A 80 1.25 13.71 -8.05
C GLY A 80 1.98 14.13 -6.78
N GLY A 81 1.65 13.50 -5.65
CA GLY A 81 2.24 13.81 -4.34
C GLY A 81 2.05 15.28 -3.95
N ASN A 82 2.90 15.74 -3.04
CA ASN A 82 2.86 17.15 -2.57
C ASN A 82 3.24 18.13 -3.69
N GLU A 83 4.17 17.77 -4.55
CA GLU A 83 4.61 18.62 -5.66
C GLU A 83 3.47 18.86 -6.67
N GLY A 84 2.74 17.78 -7.04
CA GLY A 84 1.57 17.89 -7.89
C GLY A 84 0.46 18.74 -7.25
N MET A 85 0.22 18.57 -5.96
CA MET A 85 -0.77 19.36 -5.23
C MET A 85 -0.38 20.84 -5.09
N GLN A 86 0.91 21.15 -4.97
CA GLN A 86 1.37 22.56 -5.01
C GLN A 86 1.12 23.20 -6.36
N LYS A 87 1.32 22.48 -7.48
CA LYS A 87 0.99 22.98 -8.83
C LYS A 87 -0.52 23.24 -8.98
N VAL A 88 -1.35 22.32 -8.50
CA VAL A 88 -2.82 22.51 -8.49
C VAL A 88 -3.22 23.72 -7.64
N ALA A 89 -2.61 23.86 -6.46
CA ALA A 89 -2.85 24.99 -5.56
C ALA A 89 -2.45 26.34 -6.20
N ALA A 90 -1.34 26.37 -6.93
CA ALA A 90 -0.89 27.56 -7.67
C ALA A 90 -1.87 27.97 -8.76
N VAL A 91 -2.45 27.02 -9.50
CA VAL A 91 -3.47 27.27 -10.53
C VAL A 91 -4.76 27.83 -9.90
N LEU A 92 -5.17 27.30 -8.75
CA LEU A 92 -6.39 27.71 -8.06
C LEU A 92 -6.20 28.94 -7.14
N GLY A 93 -4.97 29.42 -6.93
CA GLY A 93 -4.66 30.54 -6.05
C GLY A 93 -4.88 30.25 -4.56
N VAL A 94 -4.70 29.00 -4.12
CA VAL A 94 -4.93 28.55 -2.74
C VAL A 94 -3.68 27.92 -2.14
N GLU A 95 -3.60 27.84 -0.82
CA GLU A 95 -2.51 27.14 -0.13
C GLU A 95 -2.92 25.70 0.24
N VAL A 96 -1.99 24.77 0.12
CA VAL A 96 -2.20 23.35 0.47
C VAL A 96 -1.14 22.89 1.45
N ALA A 97 -1.56 22.27 2.55
CA ALA A 97 -0.67 21.66 3.52
C ALA A 97 0.00 20.40 2.93
N ALA A 98 1.31 20.26 3.15
CA ALA A 98 2.04 19.08 2.73
C ALA A 98 1.58 17.85 3.54
N LYS A 99 1.24 16.75 2.86
CA LYS A 99 0.91 15.46 3.47
C LYS A 99 2.17 14.60 3.57
N GLU A 100 2.29 13.83 4.65
CA GLU A 100 3.41 12.88 4.78
C GLU A 100 3.35 11.82 3.67
N PRO A 101 4.47 11.53 2.99
CA PRO A 101 4.52 10.52 1.96
C PRO A 101 4.22 9.13 2.54
N GLN A 102 3.41 8.37 1.83
CA GLN A 102 3.00 7.02 2.22
C GLN A 102 3.60 5.96 1.29
N VAL A 103 3.54 4.72 1.74
CA VAL A 103 3.92 3.54 0.96
C VAL A 103 3.06 2.35 1.40
N ALA A 104 2.78 1.45 0.46
CA ALA A 104 2.10 0.19 0.77
C ALA A 104 3.03 -0.73 1.57
N VAL A 105 2.51 -1.36 2.61
CA VAL A 105 3.20 -2.39 3.40
C VAL A 105 2.38 -3.68 3.44
N VAL A 106 3.07 -4.82 3.41
CA VAL A 106 2.44 -6.13 3.46
C VAL A 106 2.47 -6.65 4.90
N ARG A 107 1.31 -6.79 5.50
CA ARG A 107 1.12 -7.25 6.88
C ARG A 107 0.94 -8.77 6.93
N CYS A 108 1.84 -9.50 6.31
CA CYS A 108 1.87 -10.96 6.38
C CYS A 108 3.32 -11.43 6.30
N ASN A 109 3.76 -12.21 7.28
CA ASN A 109 5.05 -12.91 7.29
C ASN A 109 4.87 -14.44 7.17
N GLY A 110 3.74 -14.85 6.63
CA GLY A 110 3.44 -16.26 6.36
C GLY A 110 4.12 -16.75 5.10
N THR A 111 5.46 -16.80 5.11
CA THR A 111 6.27 -17.42 4.06
C THR A 111 5.95 -18.90 3.93
N CYS A 112 6.42 -19.56 2.88
CA CYS A 112 6.23 -21.00 2.68
C CYS A 112 6.77 -21.83 3.86
N GLU A 113 7.84 -21.37 4.53
CA GLU A 113 8.43 -22.01 5.72
C GLU A 113 7.59 -21.79 6.99
N ASN A 114 7.10 -20.58 7.19
CA ASN A 114 6.32 -20.21 8.37
C ASN A 114 4.90 -20.76 8.35
N ARG A 115 4.35 -20.95 7.14
CA ARG A 115 2.97 -21.34 6.90
C ARG A 115 2.90 -22.40 5.82
N PRO A 116 3.15 -23.67 6.17
CA PRO A 116 3.13 -24.77 5.22
C PRO A 116 1.73 -24.95 4.61
N ARG A 117 1.67 -25.41 3.38
CA ARG A 117 0.42 -25.77 2.73
C ARG A 117 -0.19 -26.98 3.42
N THR A 118 -1.48 -26.92 3.67
CA THR A 118 -2.28 -28.01 4.27
C THR A 118 -3.16 -28.70 3.26
N ASN A 119 -3.41 -28.05 2.12
CA ASN A 119 -4.29 -28.51 1.04
C ASN A 119 -3.96 -27.78 -0.26
N GLU A 120 -4.52 -28.23 -1.36
CA GLU A 120 -4.31 -27.67 -2.68
C GLU A 120 -5.65 -27.18 -3.25
N TYR A 121 -5.65 -25.96 -3.77
CA TYR A 121 -6.80 -25.37 -4.44
C TYR A 121 -6.62 -25.44 -5.95
N GLY A 122 -7.40 -26.30 -6.62
CA GLY A 122 -7.36 -26.51 -8.07
C GLY A 122 -8.28 -25.59 -8.89
N GLY A 123 -8.91 -24.56 -8.29
CA GLY A 123 -9.82 -23.64 -8.98
C GLY A 123 -9.11 -22.44 -9.61
N TYR A 124 -9.91 -21.45 -10.03
CA TYR A 124 -9.42 -20.22 -10.66
C TYR A 124 -8.48 -19.43 -9.76
N GLN A 125 -7.29 -19.11 -10.25
CA GLN A 125 -6.19 -18.49 -9.51
C GLN A 125 -6.39 -16.98 -9.38
N SER A 126 -7.32 -16.55 -8.53
CA SER A 126 -7.54 -15.17 -8.10
C SER A 126 -7.74 -15.12 -6.60
N CYS A 127 -7.13 -14.14 -5.93
CA CYS A 127 -7.31 -13.95 -4.49
C CYS A 127 -8.77 -13.71 -4.13
N ARG A 128 -9.52 -12.97 -4.95
CA ARG A 128 -10.92 -12.67 -4.71
C ARG A 128 -11.78 -13.93 -4.77
N VAL A 129 -11.62 -14.75 -5.81
CA VAL A 129 -12.38 -16.00 -5.97
C VAL A 129 -12.00 -17.00 -4.88
N LYS A 130 -10.71 -17.19 -4.66
CA LYS A 130 -10.17 -18.10 -3.64
C LYS A 130 -10.63 -17.71 -2.23
N ALA A 131 -10.69 -16.41 -1.90
CA ALA A 131 -11.19 -15.93 -0.62
C ALA A 131 -12.68 -16.15 -0.42
N ALA A 132 -13.49 -16.10 -1.48
CA ALA A 132 -14.93 -16.27 -1.42
C ALA A 132 -15.35 -17.74 -1.36
N LEU A 133 -14.66 -18.63 -2.09
CA LEU A 133 -14.99 -20.04 -2.20
C LEU A 133 -14.18 -20.92 -1.25
N TYR A 134 -12.98 -20.49 -0.87
CA TYR A 134 -12.05 -21.28 -0.10
C TYR A 134 -11.14 -20.36 0.77
N SER A 135 -10.76 -20.82 1.96
CA SER A 135 -9.99 -19.99 2.90
C SER A 135 -8.49 -19.85 2.55
N GLY A 136 -8.01 -20.56 1.54
CA GLY A 136 -6.60 -20.62 1.14
C GLY A 136 -5.99 -22.02 1.31
N ASP A 137 -4.76 -22.19 0.81
CA ASP A 137 -4.04 -23.47 0.78
C ASP A 137 -3.37 -23.83 2.12
N THR A 138 -3.51 -22.99 3.13
CA THR A 138 -2.81 -23.11 4.40
C THR A 138 -3.79 -23.02 5.57
N GLY A 139 -3.36 -23.43 6.76
CA GLY A 139 -4.17 -23.35 7.98
C GLY A 139 -4.51 -21.93 8.48
N CYS A 140 -3.99 -20.87 7.85
CA CYS A 140 -4.25 -19.49 8.24
C CYS A 140 -5.31 -18.84 7.34
N SER A 141 -6.52 -18.66 7.84
CA SER A 141 -7.64 -18.04 7.12
C SER A 141 -7.42 -16.56 6.75
N PHE A 142 -6.51 -15.88 7.43
CA PHE A 142 -6.24 -14.45 7.27
C PHE A 142 -5.04 -14.15 6.37
N GLY A 143 -4.18 -15.12 6.10
CA GLY A 143 -2.92 -14.91 5.41
C GLY A 143 -3.05 -14.63 3.91
N CYS A 144 -1.92 -14.29 3.29
CA CYS A 144 -1.83 -14.08 1.85
C CYS A 144 -2.26 -15.33 1.07
N LEU A 145 -3.06 -15.18 0.04
CA LEU A 145 -3.53 -16.30 -0.82
C LEU A 145 -2.56 -16.61 -1.97
N GLY A 146 -1.58 -15.75 -2.21
CA GLY A 146 -0.51 -15.99 -3.18
C GLY A 146 -0.89 -15.89 -4.66
N CYS A 147 -2.13 -15.48 -5.02
CA CYS A 147 -2.57 -15.43 -6.43
C CYS A 147 -2.14 -14.15 -7.17
N GLY A 148 -1.65 -13.13 -6.48
CA GLY A 148 -1.10 -11.93 -7.13
C GLY A 148 -2.10 -10.86 -7.55
N ASP A 149 -3.38 -10.90 -7.12
CA ASP A 149 -4.38 -9.86 -7.50
C ASP A 149 -3.90 -8.43 -7.14
N GLY A 150 -3.19 -8.27 -6.01
CA GLY A 150 -2.60 -7.00 -5.62
C GLY A 150 -1.47 -6.55 -6.54
N VAL A 151 -0.73 -7.49 -7.14
CA VAL A 151 0.31 -7.23 -8.15
C VAL A 151 -0.33 -6.80 -9.46
N ALA A 152 -1.33 -7.55 -9.93
CA ALA A 152 -2.06 -7.23 -11.16
C ALA A 152 -2.77 -5.86 -11.10
N ALA A 153 -3.20 -5.42 -9.91
CA ALA A 153 -3.81 -4.12 -9.71
C ALA A 153 -2.82 -2.95 -9.72
N CYS A 154 -1.52 -3.21 -9.66
CA CYS A 154 -0.50 -2.16 -9.60
C CYS A 154 -0.10 -1.67 -10.99
N GLN A 155 -0.57 -0.48 -11.38
CA GLN A 155 -0.23 0.15 -12.66
C GLN A 155 1.23 0.66 -12.74
N PHE A 156 1.91 0.76 -11.61
CA PHE A 156 3.26 1.33 -11.50
C PHE A 156 4.35 0.27 -11.39
N GLY A 157 4.00 -1.03 -11.43
CA GLY A 157 4.96 -2.12 -11.26
C GLY A 157 5.71 -2.09 -9.93
N ALA A 158 5.11 -1.45 -8.90
CA ALA A 158 5.73 -1.27 -7.58
C ALA A 158 5.55 -2.48 -6.65
N ILE A 159 4.86 -3.51 -7.06
CA ILE A 159 4.63 -4.72 -6.25
C ILE A 159 4.82 -5.96 -7.11
N SER A 160 5.54 -6.92 -6.61
CA SER A 160 5.82 -8.21 -7.26
C SER A 160 5.64 -9.36 -6.28
N MET A 161 5.43 -10.57 -6.80
CA MET A 161 5.43 -11.78 -5.96
C MET A 161 6.87 -12.31 -5.84
N ASP A 162 7.31 -12.51 -4.62
CA ASP A 162 8.58 -13.18 -4.36
C ASP A 162 8.40 -14.72 -4.50
N PRO A 163 9.10 -15.37 -5.44
CA PRO A 163 8.93 -16.80 -5.67
C PRO A 163 9.43 -17.67 -4.49
N VAL A 164 10.34 -17.17 -3.67
CA VAL A 164 10.91 -17.89 -2.54
C VAL A 164 9.96 -17.88 -1.34
N THR A 165 9.47 -16.70 -0.99
CA THR A 165 8.58 -16.53 0.19
C THR A 165 7.12 -16.76 -0.13
N GLY A 166 6.72 -16.64 -1.41
CA GLY A 166 5.33 -16.70 -1.86
C GLY A 166 4.50 -15.47 -1.42
N LEU A 167 5.16 -14.40 -1.01
CA LEU A 167 4.53 -13.16 -0.54
C LEU A 167 4.73 -12.00 -1.52
N PRO A 168 3.82 -11.04 -1.57
CA PRO A 168 4.05 -9.82 -2.33
C PRO A 168 5.11 -8.94 -1.64
N VAL A 169 6.02 -8.40 -2.44
CA VAL A 169 7.06 -7.44 -2.04
C VAL A 169 6.80 -6.11 -2.71
N VAL A 170 6.96 -5.03 -1.97
CA VAL A 170 6.72 -3.66 -2.45
C VAL A 170 8.05 -2.95 -2.67
N ASP A 171 8.25 -2.44 -3.88
CA ASP A 171 9.31 -1.50 -4.22
C ASP A 171 8.89 -0.10 -3.76
N GLU A 172 9.56 0.42 -2.74
CA GLU A 172 9.23 1.69 -2.09
C GLU A 172 9.50 2.91 -2.95
N GLU A 173 10.41 2.79 -3.92
CA GLU A 173 10.77 3.89 -4.83
C GLU A 173 9.70 4.07 -5.91
N LYS A 174 9.18 2.95 -6.43
CA LYS A 174 8.11 2.96 -7.45
C LYS A 174 6.71 3.15 -6.87
N CYS A 175 6.54 2.90 -5.56
CA CYS A 175 5.23 2.97 -4.92
C CYS A 175 4.73 4.40 -4.75
N THR A 176 3.68 4.75 -5.46
CA THR A 176 3.00 6.06 -5.39
C THR A 176 1.93 6.14 -4.30
N ALA A 177 1.73 5.09 -3.49
CA ALA A 177 0.68 5.01 -2.46
C ALA A 177 -0.76 5.21 -2.98
N CYS A 178 -1.04 4.86 -4.24
CA CYS A 178 -2.38 5.01 -4.84
C CYS A 178 -3.47 4.12 -4.21
N GLY A 179 -3.10 3.10 -3.43
CA GLY A 179 -4.03 2.23 -2.73
C GLY A 179 -4.73 1.17 -3.58
N ALA A 180 -4.42 1.03 -4.88
CA ALA A 180 -5.04 0.03 -5.75
C ALA A 180 -4.82 -1.41 -5.24
N CYS A 181 -3.60 -1.74 -4.80
CA CYS A 181 -3.27 -3.04 -4.21
C CYS A 181 -3.99 -3.29 -2.86
N VAL A 182 -4.25 -2.24 -2.08
CA VAL A 182 -5.03 -2.33 -0.83
C VAL A 182 -6.47 -2.72 -1.14
N LYS A 183 -7.11 -2.04 -2.11
CA LYS A 183 -8.49 -2.32 -2.54
C LYS A 183 -8.62 -3.70 -3.19
N ALA A 184 -7.60 -4.17 -3.91
CA ALA A 184 -7.59 -5.47 -4.58
C ALA A 184 -7.42 -6.65 -3.61
N CYS A 185 -6.88 -6.43 -2.41
CA CYS A 185 -6.58 -7.50 -1.46
C CYS A 185 -7.80 -7.91 -0.62
N PRO A 186 -8.42 -9.09 -0.83
CA PRO A 186 -9.61 -9.51 -0.10
C PRO A 186 -9.33 -9.86 1.38
N LYS A 187 -8.07 -10.09 1.74
CA LYS A 187 -7.63 -10.41 3.11
C LYS A 187 -7.14 -9.18 3.88
N ALA A 188 -7.17 -7.98 3.28
CA ALA A 188 -6.74 -6.73 3.89
C ALA A 188 -5.33 -6.80 4.53
N ILE A 189 -4.41 -7.54 3.88
CA ILE A 189 -3.03 -7.67 4.36
C ILE A 189 -2.13 -6.53 3.87
N ILE A 190 -2.60 -5.71 2.94
CA ILE A 190 -1.85 -4.56 2.42
C ILE A 190 -2.49 -3.30 2.99
N GLU A 191 -1.68 -2.42 3.56
CA GLU A 191 -2.13 -1.11 4.03
C GLU A 191 -1.14 -0.02 3.66
N LEU A 192 -1.61 1.24 3.59
CA LEU A 192 -0.75 2.39 3.40
C LEU A 192 -0.23 2.87 4.75
N ARG A 193 1.08 3.13 4.82
CA ARG A 193 1.73 3.70 6.01
C ARG A 193 2.66 4.83 5.63
N ASN A 194 2.80 5.79 6.52
CA ASN A 194 3.76 6.88 6.35
C ASN A 194 5.18 6.32 6.21
N LYS A 195 5.97 6.89 5.30
CA LYS A 195 7.36 6.47 5.07
C LYS A 195 8.26 6.68 6.30
N GLY A 196 7.90 7.62 7.16
CA GLY A 196 8.68 7.95 8.35
C GLY A 196 10.05 8.54 8.02
N ARG A 197 10.85 8.80 9.06
CA ARG A 197 12.23 9.29 8.88
C ARG A 197 13.10 8.26 8.18
N ARG A 198 13.76 8.62 7.09
CA ARG A 198 14.63 7.74 6.28
C ARG A 198 13.92 6.45 5.83
N ASN A 199 12.63 6.54 5.56
CA ASN A 199 11.78 5.41 5.20
C ASN A 199 11.71 4.29 6.28
N MET A 200 12.11 4.56 7.53
CA MET A 200 12.06 3.60 8.63
C MET A 200 10.62 3.36 9.09
N ARG A 201 10.26 2.11 9.28
CA ARG A 201 8.93 1.70 9.75
C ARG A 201 9.00 0.51 10.70
N VAL A 202 8.08 0.49 11.66
CA VAL A 202 7.85 -0.67 12.52
C VAL A 202 6.36 -1.01 12.46
N PHE A 203 6.04 -2.25 12.15
CA PHE A 203 4.66 -2.70 12.05
C PHE A 203 4.51 -4.19 12.38
N VAL A 204 3.29 -4.58 12.72
CA VAL A 204 2.94 -5.99 12.93
C VAL A 204 2.67 -6.63 11.56
N SER A 205 3.52 -7.57 11.17
CA SER A 205 3.43 -8.33 9.92
C SER A 205 2.50 -9.55 10.08
N CYS A 206 1.30 -9.29 10.59
CA CYS A 206 0.24 -10.27 10.78
C CYS A 206 -1.12 -9.57 10.82
N VAL A 207 -2.17 -10.25 10.33
CA VAL A 207 -3.58 -9.82 10.40
C VAL A 207 -4.48 -10.91 10.97
N ASN A 208 -3.91 -11.99 11.50
CA ASN A 208 -4.67 -13.10 12.07
C ASN A 208 -5.30 -12.69 13.41
N LYS A 209 -6.61 -12.94 13.55
CA LYS A 209 -7.42 -12.61 14.73
C LYS A 209 -7.80 -13.85 15.56
N ASP A 210 -7.31 -15.05 15.15
CA ASP A 210 -7.54 -16.27 15.91
C ASP A 210 -6.86 -16.22 17.28
N LYS A 211 -7.36 -17.04 18.21
CA LYS A 211 -6.71 -17.25 19.51
C LYS A 211 -5.25 -17.67 19.31
N GLY A 212 -4.36 -17.17 20.14
CA GLY A 212 -2.91 -17.32 20.00
C GLY A 212 -2.41 -18.76 19.73
N ALA A 213 -3.03 -19.75 20.38
CA ALA A 213 -2.69 -21.17 20.16
C ALA A 213 -3.04 -21.62 18.72
N VAL A 214 -4.20 -21.22 18.20
CA VAL A 214 -4.65 -21.52 16.83
C VAL A 214 -3.79 -20.80 15.82
N ALA A 215 -3.56 -19.50 16.04
CA ALA A 215 -2.72 -18.68 15.16
C ALA A 215 -1.30 -19.24 15.03
N ARG A 216 -0.68 -19.66 16.16
CA ARG A 216 0.66 -20.25 16.18
C ARG A 216 0.73 -21.61 15.49
N LYS A 217 -0.32 -22.44 15.60
CA LYS A 217 -0.42 -23.72 14.89
C LYS A 217 -0.50 -23.51 13.38
N ALA A 218 -1.21 -22.47 12.94
CA ALA A 218 -1.39 -22.15 11.53
C ALA A 218 -0.17 -21.47 10.89
N CYS A 219 0.60 -20.66 11.66
CA CYS A 219 1.76 -19.92 11.17
C CYS A 219 2.77 -19.66 12.30
N LYS A 220 4.03 -20.07 12.11
CA LYS A 220 5.10 -19.90 13.10
C LYS A 220 5.38 -18.43 13.44
N ALA A 221 5.21 -17.53 12.46
CA ALA A 221 5.43 -16.08 12.57
C ALA A 221 4.14 -15.30 12.93
N ALA A 222 3.06 -15.97 13.34
CA ALA A 222 1.81 -15.32 13.66
C ALA A 222 1.89 -14.46 14.93
N CYS A 223 1.17 -13.35 14.96
CA CYS A 223 0.88 -12.64 16.20
C CYS A 223 -0.05 -13.52 17.07
N ILE A 224 0.31 -13.72 18.33
CA ILE A 224 -0.47 -14.54 19.28
C ILE A 224 -1.25 -13.69 20.29
N GLY A 225 -1.30 -12.37 20.10
CA GLY A 225 -2.04 -11.47 20.99
C GLY A 225 -1.51 -11.37 22.42
N CYS A 226 -0.25 -11.73 22.68
CA CYS A 226 0.30 -11.86 24.04
C CYS A 226 0.48 -10.54 24.81
N GLY A 227 0.34 -9.38 24.15
CA GLY A 227 0.42 -8.06 24.77
C GLY A 227 1.81 -7.60 25.22
N LYS A 228 2.88 -8.41 25.11
CA LYS A 228 4.24 -8.01 25.51
C LYS A 228 4.72 -6.74 24.84
N CYS A 229 4.46 -6.60 23.54
CA CYS A 229 4.85 -5.41 22.77
C CYS A 229 4.15 -4.13 23.26
N ALA A 230 2.89 -4.21 23.70
CA ALA A 230 2.17 -3.08 24.25
C ALA A 230 2.76 -2.66 25.61
N LYS A 231 3.10 -3.62 26.48
CA LYS A 231 3.69 -3.35 27.80
C LYS A 231 5.04 -2.64 27.74
N VAL A 232 5.86 -2.92 26.73
CA VAL A 232 7.19 -2.32 26.58
C VAL A 232 7.19 -1.03 25.76
N CYS A 233 6.04 -0.61 25.22
CA CYS A 233 5.94 0.60 24.42
C CYS A 233 5.79 1.85 25.29
N PRO A 234 6.82 2.72 25.39
CA PRO A 234 6.75 3.91 26.25
C PRO A 234 5.87 5.02 25.65
N PHE A 235 5.39 4.86 24.43
CA PHE A 235 4.60 5.87 23.70
C PHE A 235 3.14 5.45 23.53
N GLU A 236 2.71 4.36 24.15
CA GLU A 236 1.35 3.82 24.03
C GLU A 236 0.85 3.70 22.58
N ALA A 237 1.81 3.45 21.66
CA ALA A 237 1.54 3.35 20.23
C ALA A 237 1.02 1.96 19.81
N ILE A 238 0.83 1.02 20.74
CA ILE A 238 0.46 -0.36 20.43
C ILE A 238 -0.81 -0.74 21.17
N THR A 239 -1.84 -1.08 20.39
CA THR A 239 -3.08 -1.66 20.88
C THR A 239 -3.13 -3.15 20.60
N VAL A 240 -3.81 -3.91 21.44
CA VAL A 240 -4.04 -5.35 21.24
C VAL A 240 -5.54 -5.61 21.33
N GLU A 241 -6.13 -5.87 20.17
CA GLU A 241 -7.56 -6.13 20.05
C GLU A 241 -7.79 -7.40 19.22
N ASN A 242 -8.81 -8.16 19.53
CA ASN A 242 -9.15 -9.39 18.82
C ASN A 242 -7.92 -10.31 18.61
N ASN A 243 -7.13 -10.53 19.66
CA ASN A 243 -5.89 -11.34 19.65
C ASN A 243 -4.79 -10.85 18.69
N LEU A 244 -4.86 -9.63 18.20
CA LEU A 244 -3.93 -9.04 17.25
C LEU A 244 -3.37 -7.72 17.78
N ALA A 245 -2.06 -7.57 17.75
CA ALA A 245 -1.41 -6.29 18.03
C ALA A 245 -1.45 -5.39 16.78
N TYR A 246 -1.70 -4.11 17.00
CA TYR A 246 -1.58 -3.07 15.98
C TYR A 246 -0.68 -1.95 16.47
N ILE A 247 0.21 -1.46 15.60
CA ILE A 247 1.10 -0.33 15.89
C ILE A 247 0.59 0.90 15.15
N ASP A 248 0.16 1.90 15.91
CA ASP A 248 -0.19 3.21 15.37
C ASP A 248 1.08 3.94 14.93
N PHE A 249 1.21 4.15 13.63
CA PHE A 249 2.39 4.77 13.04
C PHE A 249 2.50 6.27 13.35
N THR A 250 1.40 6.93 13.73
CA THR A 250 1.40 8.35 14.12
C THR A 250 2.02 8.56 15.49
N LYS A 251 1.80 7.63 16.42
CA LYS A 251 2.34 7.64 17.79
C LYS A 251 3.72 6.98 17.89
N CYS A 252 4.06 6.08 16.95
CA CYS A 252 5.28 5.29 17.02
C CYS A 252 6.55 6.13 16.80
N LYS A 253 7.47 6.13 17.74
CA LYS A 253 8.78 6.82 17.66
C LYS A 253 9.92 5.92 17.17
N LEU A 254 9.61 4.75 16.58
CA LEU A 254 10.57 3.85 15.93
C LEU A 254 11.69 3.31 16.85
N CYS A 255 11.44 3.16 18.15
CA CYS A 255 12.44 2.74 19.14
C CYS A 255 12.81 1.24 19.11
N LYS A 256 12.11 0.41 18.37
CA LYS A 256 12.29 -1.06 18.19
C LYS A 256 12.17 -1.94 19.44
N LYS A 257 11.85 -1.42 20.62
CA LYS A 257 11.70 -2.23 21.84
C LYS A 257 10.71 -3.38 21.65
N CYS A 258 9.58 -3.11 21.00
CA CYS A 258 8.55 -4.12 20.71
C CYS A 258 9.01 -5.22 19.75
N VAL A 259 10.00 -4.95 18.89
CA VAL A 259 10.58 -5.95 17.96
C VAL A 259 11.37 -6.98 18.74
N ALA A 260 12.23 -6.53 19.66
CA ALA A 260 13.05 -7.41 20.52
C ALA A 260 12.19 -8.29 21.45
N GLU A 261 11.09 -7.76 21.96
CA GLU A 261 10.20 -8.46 22.89
C GLU A 261 9.19 -9.40 22.21
N CYS A 262 9.11 -9.41 20.88
CA CYS A 262 8.13 -10.22 20.18
C CYS A 262 8.56 -11.69 20.10
N PRO A 263 7.89 -12.64 20.80
CA PRO A 263 8.32 -14.03 20.89
C PRO A 263 8.16 -14.82 19.58
N THR A 264 7.35 -14.31 18.64
CA THR A 264 7.08 -14.96 17.34
C THR A 264 7.72 -14.22 16.17
N GLY A 265 8.44 -13.12 16.43
CA GLY A 265 8.98 -12.28 15.35
C GLY A 265 7.93 -11.65 14.43
N ALA A 266 6.68 -11.51 14.91
CA ALA A 266 5.59 -10.94 14.12
C ALA A 266 5.71 -9.43 13.88
N ILE A 267 6.65 -8.75 14.54
CA ILE A 267 6.87 -7.30 14.39
C ILE A 267 8.12 -7.07 13.56
N HIS A 268 7.95 -6.38 12.44
CA HIS A 268 9.04 -6.07 11.53
C HIS A 268 9.50 -4.61 11.69
N ALA A 269 10.82 -4.44 11.60
CA ALA A 269 11.49 -3.15 11.50
C ALA A 269 12.16 -3.07 10.12
N VAL A 270 11.72 -2.13 9.30
CA VAL A 270 12.17 -1.99 7.90
C VAL A 270 13.00 -0.73 7.74
N ASN A 271 14.05 -0.80 6.94
CA ASN A 271 14.96 0.30 6.60
C ASN A 271 15.73 0.90 7.81
N PHE A 272 15.91 0.13 8.86
CA PHE A 272 16.79 0.53 9.94
C PHE A 272 18.26 0.30 9.57
N PRO A 273 19.18 1.20 9.94
CA PRO A 273 20.61 0.98 9.76
C PRO A 273 21.02 -0.29 10.52
N VAL A 274 21.73 -1.19 9.84
CA VAL A 274 22.34 -2.36 10.45
C VAL A 274 23.49 -1.85 11.32
N ILE A 275 23.28 -1.81 12.64
CA ILE A 275 24.39 -1.56 13.58
C ILE A 275 25.23 -2.85 13.53
N LYS A 276 26.39 -2.79 12.86
CA LYS A 276 27.38 -3.87 12.98
C LYS A 276 27.66 -4.04 14.48
N PRO A 277 27.58 -5.25 15.05
CA PRO A 277 27.96 -5.45 16.43
C PRO A 277 29.38 -4.92 16.60
N LYS A 278 29.60 -4.08 17.61
CA LYS A 278 30.94 -3.65 18.01
C LYS A 278 31.75 -4.93 18.19
N PRO A 279 32.93 -5.07 17.55
CA PRO A 279 33.73 -6.27 17.75
C PRO A 279 33.91 -6.45 19.26
N GLU A 280 33.47 -7.59 19.75
CA GLU A 280 33.68 -8.00 21.12
C GLU A 280 35.18 -7.93 21.35
N ALA A 281 35.61 -7.15 22.35
CA ALA A 281 37.03 -7.06 22.74
C ALA A 281 37.50 -8.52 22.96
N ALA A 282 38.49 -8.91 22.18
CA ALA A 282 39.09 -10.24 22.35
C ALA A 282 39.41 -10.45 23.84
N PRO A 283 39.11 -11.64 24.41
CA PRO A 283 39.46 -11.89 25.79
C PRO A 283 40.96 -11.69 25.96
N ALA A 284 41.34 -10.87 26.97
CA ALA A 284 42.72 -10.59 27.30
C ALA A 284 43.47 -11.95 27.46
N ALA A 285 44.56 -12.12 26.71
CA ALA A 285 45.41 -13.27 26.82
C ALA A 285 45.85 -13.48 28.30
N PRO A 286 45.85 -14.72 28.83
CA PRO A 286 46.25 -14.98 30.20
C PRO A 286 47.68 -14.53 30.37
N ALA A 287 47.92 -13.74 31.42
CA ALA A 287 49.24 -13.26 31.79
C ALA A 287 50.22 -14.46 31.97
N ALA A 288 51.37 -14.38 31.30
CA ALA A 288 52.43 -15.35 31.41
C ALA A 288 52.88 -15.48 32.90
N PRO A 289 53.13 -16.68 33.43
CA PRO A 289 53.59 -16.86 34.81
C PRO A 289 54.96 -16.21 35.01
N ALA A 290 55.07 -15.45 36.10
CA ALA A 290 56.31 -14.78 36.50
C ALA A 290 57.45 -15.81 36.69
N ALA A 291 58.57 -15.54 36.03
CA ALA A 291 59.79 -16.34 36.17
C ALA A 291 60.27 -16.33 37.64
N GLN A 292 60.44 -17.49 38.22
CA GLN A 292 61.03 -17.65 39.55
C GLN A 292 62.53 -17.38 39.49
N PRO A 293 63.14 -16.74 40.53
CA PRO A 293 64.60 -16.49 40.55
C PRO A 293 65.36 -17.76 40.80
N VAL A 294 66.33 -18.00 39.91
CA VAL A 294 67.31 -19.11 40.05
C VAL A 294 68.20 -18.85 41.26
N LYS A 295 68.16 -19.70 42.26
CA LYS A 295 69.16 -19.73 43.34
C LYS A 295 70.49 -20.22 42.77
N LYS A 296 71.54 -19.38 42.89
CA LYS A 296 72.92 -19.80 42.71
C LYS A 296 73.29 -20.53 43.97
N GLU A 297 73.71 -21.83 43.87
CA GLU A 297 74.50 -22.54 44.88
C GLU A 297 75.99 -22.41 44.55
N GLU A 298 76.75 -22.06 45.57
CA GLU A 298 78.20 -22.21 45.60
C GLU A 298 78.58 -23.63 45.70
#